data_6c021ca230e640d3dce47a78b145fc42
#
_entry.id   6c021ca230e640d3dce47a78b145fc42
#
_cell.length_a   1.000
_cell.length_b   1.000
_cell.length_c   1.000
_cell.angle_alpha   90.00
_cell.angle_beta   90.00
_cell.angle_gamma   90.00
#
_symmetry.space_group_name_H-M   'P 1'
#
loop_
_entity.id
_entity.type
_entity.pdbx_description
1 polymer ?
#
loop_
_entity_poly.entity_id
_entity_poly.type
_entity_poly.pdbx_seq_one_letter_code
_entity_poly.pdbx_strand_id
1 'polypeptide(L)'
;MTLSGQQKPARHPVVAEALAAGRIGSPAASAIVTMLDRVALRADPTAIAEAERTLVEKAPGLAADQFAKLVTRAEAFLDPAGVTRREDELRADRATHMYEDRHGMLVVNSKFDPEHAAPVKAYIDTYVTAQLAAQRDENSPDAARPTIPQMQADALTLLAAHALGCASSDLPVQGATVVVRIDHADLVNETGYATIDGLTQPVSVATARRMAGGGGIISCVLGSESEVLDWGRRKRLYTEPQKLALVERDGGCAMCGAPPSHTKAHHLRWWARDAGPTDLSNGVLLCESCHHRIHDNGWDIRIAGAGTRAKVWFLPPAHVDAARTPRLGGRARFDYAA
;
A
#
# COMPACT_ATOMS: atom_id res chain seq x y z
N MET A 1 4.54 -50.75 -5.64
CA MET A 1 4.78 -52.21 -5.74
C MET A 1 5.76 -52.60 -4.64
N THR A 2 5.57 -53.76 -3.98
CA THR A 2 6.56 -54.35 -3.07
C THR A 2 7.72 -54.91 -3.89
N LEU A 3 8.86 -55.23 -3.24
CA LEU A 3 9.99 -55.93 -3.88
C LEU A 3 9.58 -57.28 -4.48
N SER A 4 8.46 -57.86 -4.04
CA SER A 4 7.85 -59.10 -4.54
C SER A 4 6.84 -58.87 -5.68
N GLY A 5 6.69 -57.67 -6.22
CA GLY A 5 5.74 -57.34 -7.29
C GLY A 5 4.27 -57.25 -6.86
N GLN A 6 3.96 -57.41 -5.58
CA GLN A 6 2.59 -57.25 -5.09
C GLN A 6 2.20 -55.77 -4.99
N GLN A 7 0.98 -55.46 -5.40
CA GLN A 7 0.42 -54.10 -5.27
C GLN A 7 0.21 -53.78 -3.78
N LYS A 8 0.84 -52.73 -3.27
CA LYS A 8 0.57 -52.27 -1.90
C LYS A 8 -0.88 -51.81 -1.79
N PRO A 9 -1.56 -52.14 -0.68
CA PRO A 9 -2.89 -51.58 -0.45
C PRO A 9 -2.84 -50.03 -0.46
N ALA A 10 -3.91 -49.42 -0.93
CA ALA A 10 -4.01 -47.97 -0.92
C ALA A 10 -3.92 -47.45 0.51
N ARG A 11 -3.19 -46.36 0.72
CA ARG A 11 -3.05 -45.75 2.05
C ARG A 11 -4.40 -45.19 2.56
N HIS A 12 -5.23 -44.72 1.63
CA HIS A 12 -6.59 -44.25 1.85
C HIS A 12 -7.55 -45.10 1.01
N PRO A 13 -7.99 -46.23 1.52
CA PRO A 13 -8.73 -47.22 0.73
C PRO A 13 -10.12 -46.76 0.32
N VAL A 14 -10.81 -45.95 1.16
CA VAL A 14 -12.16 -45.44 0.85
C VAL A 14 -12.12 -44.42 -0.28
N VAL A 15 -11.11 -43.55 -0.26
CA VAL A 15 -10.88 -42.60 -1.37
C VAL A 15 -10.55 -43.33 -2.67
N ALA A 16 -9.64 -44.33 -2.60
CA ALA A 16 -9.22 -45.09 -3.77
C ALA A 16 -10.39 -45.83 -4.42
N GLU A 17 -11.21 -46.47 -3.61
CA GLU A 17 -12.43 -47.18 -4.08
C GLU A 17 -13.43 -46.21 -4.71
N ALA A 18 -13.70 -45.06 -4.04
CA ALA A 18 -14.64 -44.07 -4.53
C ALA A 18 -14.20 -43.43 -5.84
N LEU A 19 -12.89 -43.16 -5.99
CA LEU A 19 -12.30 -42.66 -7.22
C LEU A 19 -12.39 -43.69 -8.36
N ALA A 20 -12.04 -44.95 -8.08
CA ALA A 20 -12.13 -46.03 -9.06
C ALA A 20 -13.57 -46.29 -9.52
N ALA A 21 -14.54 -46.17 -8.62
CA ALA A 21 -15.97 -46.28 -8.90
C ALA A 21 -16.59 -45.03 -9.55
N GLY A 22 -15.80 -43.96 -9.76
CA GLY A 22 -16.29 -42.69 -10.32
C GLY A 22 -17.25 -41.91 -9.40
N ARG A 23 -17.32 -42.24 -8.12
CA ARG A 23 -18.18 -41.54 -7.14
C ARG A 23 -17.64 -40.15 -6.78
N ILE A 24 -16.33 -39.98 -6.85
CA ILE A 24 -15.68 -38.67 -6.66
C ILE A 24 -14.68 -38.41 -7.79
N GLY A 25 -14.44 -37.16 -8.12
CA GLY A 25 -13.44 -36.73 -9.12
C GLY A 25 -12.03 -36.64 -8.52
N SER A 26 -11.01 -36.65 -9.41
CA SER A 26 -9.60 -36.48 -9.03
C SER A 26 -9.30 -35.27 -8.15
N PRO A 27 -9.89 -34.07 -8.35
CA PRO A 27 -9.64 -32.93 -7.48
C PRO A 27 -10.10 -33.17 -6.03
N ALA A 28 -11.29 -33.77 -5.84
CA ALA A 28 -11.79 -34.10 -4.51
C ALA A 28 -10.93 -35.18 -3.83
N ALA A 29 -10.58 -36.24 -4.56
CA ALA A 29 -9.70 -37.28 -4.06
C ALA A 29 -8.34 -36.74 -3.61
N SER A 30 -7.72 -35.89 -4.44
CA SER A 30 -6.44 -35.23 -4.13
C SER A 30 -6.55 -34.35 -2.88
N ALA A 31 -7.61 -33.57 -2.75
CA ALA A 31 -7.83 -32.70 -1.58
C ALA A 31 -7.95 -33.54 -0.28
N ILE A 32 -8.73 -34.63 -0.31
CA ILE A 32 -8.88 -35.52 0.85
C ILE A 32 -7.53 -36.15 1.22
N VAL A 33 -6.84 -36.78 0.26
CA VAL A 33 -5.56 -37.49 0.51
C VAL A 33 -4.52 -36.49 1.07
N THR A 34 -4.37 -35.32 0.46
CA THR A 34 -3.41 -34.30 0.90
C THR A 34 -3.68 -33.87 2.34
N MET A 35 -4.94 -33.68 2.69
CA MET A 35 -5.34 -33.26 4.04
C MET A 35 -5.08 -34.41 5.05
N LEU A 36 -5.52 -35.63 4.76
CA LEU A 36 -5.32 -36.79 5.65
C LEU A 36 -3.83 -37.09 5.87
N ASP A 37 -3.00 -37.01 4.83
CA ASP A 37 -1.55 -37.20 4.94
C ASP A 37 -0.91 -36.10 5.82
N ARG A 38 -1.40 -34.88 5.76
CA ARG A 38 -0.91 -33.77 6.55
C ARG A 38 -1.16 -33.95 8.04
N VAL A 39 -2.32 -34.50 8.42
CA VAL A 39 -2.69 -34.71 9.83
C VAL A 39 -2.26 -36.10 10.37
N ALA A 40 -1.79 -37.00 9.52
CA ALA A 40 -1.57 -38.41 9.83
C ALA A 40 -0.71 -38.69 11.07
N LEU A 41 0.25 -37.82 11.39
CA LEU A 41 1.15 -37.98 12.55
C LEU A 41 0.63 -37.35 13.83
N ARG A 42 -0.51 -36.63 13.77
CA ARG A 42 -0.99 -35.79 14.87
C ARG A 42 -2.41 -36.12 15.32
N ALA A 43 -3.22 -36.64 14.42
CA ALA A 43 -4.60 -36.99 14.69
C ALA A 43 -4.76 -38.46 15.04
N ASP A 44 -5.82 -38.79 15.75
CA ASP A 44 -6.19 -40.17 16.08
C ASP A 44 -6.50 -40.96 14.80
N PRO A 45 -5.93 -42.18 14.61
CA PRO A 45 -6.15 -42.96 13.41
C PRO A 45 -7.63 -43.33 13.15
N THR A 46 -8.43 -43.50 14.21
CA THR A 46 -9.87 -43.79 14.08
C THR A 46 -10.60 -42.56 13.54
N ALA A 47 -10.28 -41.37 14.06
CA ALA A 47 -10.86 -40.13 13.60
C ALA A 47 -10.46 -39.81 12.14
N ILE A 48 -9.22 -40.14 11.74
CA ILE A 48 -8.76 -40.03 10.35
C ILE A 48 -9.58 -40.91 9.42
N ALA A 49 -9.81 -42.20 9.80
CA ALA A 49 -10.60 -43.12 9.00
C ALA A 49 -12.08 -42.71 8.91
N GLU A 50 -12.63 -42.10 9.94
CA GLU A 50 -13.99 -41.57 9.94
C GLU A 50 -14.10 -40.34 9.05
N ALA A 51 -13.12 -39.42 9.13
CA ALA A 51 -13.05 -38.25 8.27
C ALA A 51 -12.91 -38.63 6.79
N GLU A 52 -12.11 -39.64 6.46
CA GLU A 52 -12.01 -40.20 5.10
C GLU A 52 -13.39 -40.59 4.55
N ARG A 53 -14.13 -41.42 5.32
CA ARG A 53 -15.49 -41.86 4.93
C ARG A 53 -16.46 -40.69 4.76
N THR A 54 -16.48 -39.76 5.73
CA THR A 54 -17.40 -38.63 5.73
C THR A 54 -17.14 -37.69 4.54
N LEU A 55 -15.85 -37.41 4.24
CA LEU A 55 -15.49 -36.55 3.13
C LEU A 55 -15.82 -37.16 1.77
N VAL A 56 -15.56 -38.48 1.61
CA VAL A 56 -15.95 -39.19 0.38
C VAL A 56 -17.44 -39.21 0.18
N GLU A 57 -18.23 -39.41 1.23
CA GLU A 57 -19.70 -39.41 1.18
C GLU A 57 -20.28 -38.04 0.79
N LYS A 58 -19.70 -36.94 1.33
CA LYS A 58 -20.19 -35.59 1.12
C LYS A 58 -19.71 -34.94 -0.18
N ALA A 59 -18.60 -35.40 -0.76
CA ALA A 59 -18.00 -34.82 -1.94
C ALA A 59 -18.95 -34.68 -3.15
N PRO A 60 -19.77 -35.69 -3.50
CA PRO A 60 -20.65 -35.59 -4.68
C PRO A 60 -21.75 -34.50 -4.58
N GLY A 61 -22.12 -34.09 -3.36
CA GLY A 61 -23.21 -33.14 -3.12
C GLY A 61 -22.76 -31.68 -3.03
N LEU A 62 -21.45 -31.39 -3.18
CA LEU A 62 -20.87 -30.07 -2.95
C LEU A 62 -20.18 -29.51 -4.19
N ALA A 63 -20.33 -28.21 -4.42
CA ALA A 63 -19.48 -27.49 -5.35
C ALA A 63 -18.03 -27.47 -4.85
N ALA A 64 -17.05 -27.31 -5.76
CA ALA A 64 -15.62 -27.43 -5.44
C ALA A 64 -15.15 -26.48 -4.31
N ASP A 65 -15.63 -25.26 -4.30
CA ASP A 65 -15.35 -24.25 -3.26
C ASP A 65 -15.97 -24.61 -1.90
N GLN A 66 -17.17 -25.19 -1.90
CA GLN A 66 -17.86 -25.68 -0.70
C GLN A 66 -17.13 -26.91 -0.13
N PHE A 67 -16.72 -27.81 -1.02
CA PHE A 67 -15.96 -28.99 -0.62
C PHE A 67 -14.59 -28.62 -0.02
N ALA A 68 -13.87 -27.66 -0.62
CA ALA A 68 -12.61 -27.16 -0.05
C ALA A 68 -12.81 -26.61 1.38
N LYS A 69 -13.90 -25.87 1.63
CA LYS A 69 -14.24 -25.41 3.00
C LYS A 69 -14.50 -26.56 3.96
N LEU A 70 -15.17 -27.62 3.50
CA LEU A 70 -15.43 -28.79 4.31
C LEU A 70 -14.12 -29.52 4.67
N VAL A 71 -13.21 -29.70 3.71
CA VAL A 71 -11.88 -30.30 3.93
C VAL A 71 -11.08 -29.50 4.95
N THR A 72 -11.05 -28.16 4.83
CA THR A 72 -10.38 -27.29 5.79
C THR A 72 -10.96 -27.41 7.21
N ARG A 73 -12.28 -27.54 7.34
CA ARG A 73 -12.94 -27.73 8.64
C ARG A 73 -12.62 -29.11 9.24
N ALA A 74 -12.59 -30.16 8.41
CA ALA A 74 -12.20 -31.49 8.86
C ALA A 74 -10.73 -31.50 9.34
N GLU A 75 -9.83 -30.82 8.66
CA GLU A 75 -8.45 -30.66 9.08
C GLU A 75 -8.34 -29.96 10.44
N ALA A 76 -9.06 -28.85 10.62
CA ALA A 76 -9.08 -28.11 11.88
C ALA A 76 -9.64 -28.94 13.05
N PHE A 77 -10.63 -29.80 12.77
CA PHE A 77 -11.18 -30.72 13.76
C PHE A 77 -10.17 -31.84 14.15
N LEU A 78 -9.44 -32.39 13.18
CA LEU A 78 -8.46 -33.43 13.40
C LEU A 78 -7.15 -32.93 14.04
N ASP A 79 -6.72 -31.71 13.74
CA ASP A 79 -5.48 -31.09 14.27
C ASP A 79 -5.76 -29.66 14.76
N PRO A 80 -6.43 -29.46 15.90
CA PRO A 80 -6.69 -28.12 16.44
C PRO A 80 -5.41 -27.31 16.70
N ALA A 81 -4.32 -27.95 17.13
CA ALA A 81 -3.03 -27.29 17.34
C ALA A 81 -2.38 -26.84 16.02
N GLY A 82 -2.71 -27.48 14.91
CA GLY A 82 -2.30 -27.07 13.57
C GLY A 82 -2.96 -25.79 13.09
N VAL A 83 -4.13 -25.44 13.64
CA VAL A 83 -4.81 -24.17 13.33
C VAL A 83 -3.95 -22.99 13.77
N THR A 84 -3.50 -22.97 15.03
CA THR A 84 -2.68 -21.90 15.59
C THR A 84 -1.37 -21.72 14.79
N ARG A 85 -0.70 -22.82 14.45
CA ARG A 85 0.53 -22.74 13.62
C ARG A 85 0.27 -22.12 12.27
N ARG A 86 -0.83 -22.49 11.61
CA ARG A 86 -1.20 -21.88 10.31
C ARG A 86 -1.57 -20.43 10.43
N GLU A 87 -2.24 -20.02 11.50
CA GLU A 87 -2.51 -18.60 11.77
C GLU A 87 -1.21 -17.80 11.92
N ASP A 88 -0.22 -18.34 12.62
CA ASP A 88 1.09 -17.69 12.79
C ASP A 88 1.85 -17.60 11.45
N GLU A 89 1.85 -18.67 10.64
CA GLU A 89 2.44 -18.69 9.31
C GLU A 89 1.76 -17.65 8.39
N LEU A 90 0.42 -17.64 8.33
CA LEU A 90 -0.34 -16.68 7.53
C LEU A 90 -0.13 -15.24 8.02
N ARG A 91 0.01 -15.04 9.34
CA ARG A 91 0.31 -13.73 9.93
C ARG A 91 1.71 -13.25 9.53
N ALA A 92 2.70 -14.16 9.45
CA ALA A 92 4.04 -13.85 8.98
C ALA A 92 4.09 -13.51 7.48
N ASP A 93 3.24 -14.16 6.67
CA ASP A 93 3.14 -13.94 5.22
C ASP A 93 2.32 -12.70 4.83
N ARG A 94 1.75 -11.99 5.80
CA ARG A 94 0.98 -10.78 5.56
C ARG A 94 1.86 -9.69 4.96
N ALA A 95 1.46 -9.20 3.80
CA ALA A 95 2.23 -8.19 3.07
C ALA A 95 1.34 -7.33 2.17
N THR A 96 1.75 -6.10 1.94
CA THR A 96 1.20 -5.22 0.92
C THR A 96 2.32 -4.69 0.04
N HIS A 97 2.19 -4.86 -1.26
CA HIS A 97 3.08 -4.30 -2.27
C HIS A 97 2.33 -3.27 -3.09
N MET A 98 2.92 -2.08 -3.22
CA MET A 98 2.36 -0.97 -3.99
C MET A 98 3.37 -0.51 -5.02
N TYR A 99 2.90 -0.32 -6.26
CA TYR A 99 3.69 0.22 -7.36
C TYR A 99 2.77 0.85 -8.41
N GLU A 100 3.31 1.74 -9.22
CA GLU A 100 2.61 2.23 -10.40
C GLU A 100 2.93 1.33 -11.60
N ASP A 101 1.89 0.97 -12.35
CA ASP A 101 2.06 0.24 -13.60
C ASP A 101 2.49 1.16 -14.75
N ARG A 102 2.74 0.58 -15.93
CA ARG A 102 3.15 1.33 -17.13
C ARG A 102 2.14 2.37 -17.63
N HIS A 103 0.92 2.33 -17.13
CA HIS A 103 -0.17 3.25 -17.47
C HIS A 103 -0.39 4.32 -16.38
N GLY A 104 0.44 4.32 -15.32
CA GLY A 104 0.33 5.24 -14.18
C GLY A 104 -0.80 4.88 -13.21
N MET A 105 -1.28 3.62 -13.25
CA MET A 105 -2.26 3.13 -12.27
C MET A 105 -1.55 2.64 -11.01
N LEU A 106 -1.97 3.11 -9.85
CA LEU A 106 -1.50 2.56 -8.59
C LEU A 106 -2.06 1.14 -8.41
N VAL A 107 -1.16 0.15 -8.40
CA VAL A 107 -1.49 -1.24 -8.12
C VAL A 107 -1.20 -1.55 -6.66
N VAL A 108 -2.22 -2.04 -5.94
CA VAL A 108 -2.11 -2.46 -4.54
C VAL A 108 -2.39 -3.96 -4.46
N ASN A 109 -1.37 -4.73 -4.15
CA ASN A 109 -1.48 -6.18 -3.96
C ASN A 109 -1.27 -6.51 -2.49
N SER A 110 -2.35 -6.90 -1.81
CA SER A 110 -2.36 -7.15 -0.37
C SER A 110 -2.71 -8.60 -0.05
N LYS A 111 -1.97 -9.18 0.90
CA LYS A 111 -2.29 -10.47 1.52
C LYS A 111 -2.60 -10.22 2.99
N PHE A 112 -3.71 -10.71 3.43
CA PHE A 112 -4.15 -10.63 4.82
C PHE A 112 -4.35 -12.03 5.39
N ASP A 113 -3.92 -12.25 6.61
CA ASP A 113 -4.35 -13.41 7.40
C ASP A 113 -5.85 -13.28 7.75
N PRO A 114 -6.51 -14.36 8.20
CA PRO A 114 -7.96 -14.37 8.42
C PRO A 114 -8.46 -13.28 9.39
N GLU A 115 -7.71 -13.00 10.45
CA GLU A 115 -8.07 -11.98 11.45
C GLU A 115 -8.14 -10.59 10.81
N HIS A 116 -7.09 -10.22 10.06
CA HIS A 116 -7.00 -8.91 9.42
C HIS A 116 -7.82 -8.81 8.13
N ALA A 117 -8.09 -9.94 7.46
CA ALA A 117 -8.95 -9.99 6.29
C ALA A 117 -10.43 -9.73 6.63
N ALA A 118 -10.89 -10.15 7.82
CA ALA A 118 -12.29 -10.08 8.19
C ALA A 118 -12.88 -8.66 8.13
N PRO A 119 -12.30 -7.62 8.78
CA PRO A 119 -12.84 -6.26 8.70
C PRO A 119 -12.73 -5.66 7.29
N VAL A 120 -11.63 -5.91 6.56
CA VAL A 120 -11.44 -5.41 5.20
C VAL A 120 -12.51 -5.99 4.26
N LYS A 121 -12.69 -7.32 4.32
CA LYS A 121 -13.70 -7.99 3.50
C LYS A 121 -15.11 -7.54 3.86
N ALA A 122 -15.45 -7.45 5.14
CA ALA A 122 -16.76 -7.01 5.59
C ALA A 122 -17.10 -5.61 5.08
N TYR A 123 -16.14 -4.68 5.14
CA TYR A 123 -16.33 -3.32 4.65
C TYR A 123 -16.56 -3.29 3.13
N ILE A 124 -15.72 -3.95 2.35
CA ILE A 124 -15.82 -3.99 0.89
C ILE A 124 -17.13 -4.66 0.45
N ASP A 125 -17.49 -5.81 1.03
CA ASP A 125 -18.72 -6.54 0.69
C ASP A 125 -19.97 -5.70 1.02
N THR A 126 -19.97 -5.00 2.15
CA THR A 126 -21.08 -4.12 2.55
C THR A 126 -21.22 -2.94 1.61
N TYR A 127 -20.09 -2.30 1.24
CA TYR A 127 -20.11 -1.19 0.28
C TYR A 127 -20.65 -1.63 -1.09
N VAL A 128 -20.13 -2.73 -1.63
CA VAL A 128 -20.59 -3.29 -2.92
C VAL A 128 -22.07 -3.63 -2.87
N THR A 129 -22.54 -4.25 -1.78
CA THR A 129 -23.96 -4.59 -1.61
C THR A 129 -24.83 -3.33 -1.60
N ALA A 130 -24.43 -2.27 -0.91
CA ALA A 130 -25.15 -1.00 -0.88
C ALA A 130 -25.20 -0.33 -2.27
N GLN A 131 -24.06 -0.34 -3.00
CA GLN A 131 -24.02 0.21 -4.37
C GLN A 131 -24.90 -0.56 -5.34
N LEU A 132 -24.92 -1.89 -5.26
CA LEU A 132 -25.79 -2.74 -6.09
C LEU A 132 -27.28 -2.51 -5.76
N ALA A 133 -27.62 -2.26 -4.49
CA ALA A 133 -28.98 -1.92 -4.10
C ALA A 133 -29.39 -0.55 -4.68
N ALA A 134 -28.54 0.47 -4.52
CA ALA A 134 -28.79 1.80 -5.08
C ALA A 134 -28.98 1.78 -6.61
N GLN A 135 -28.18 1.00 -7.32
CA GLN A 135 -28.30 0.84 -8.78
C GLN A 135 -29.61 0.18 -9.23
N ARG A 136 -30.23 -0.63 -8.38
CA ARG A 136 -31.58 -1.23 -8.68
C ARG A 136 -32.70 -0.22 -8.55
N ASP A 137 -32.52 0.75 -7.65
CA ASP A 137 -33.55 1.78 -7.41
C ASP A 137 -33.47 2.92 -8.45
N GLU A 138 -32.32 3.09 -9.11
CA GLU A 138 -32.14 4.05 -10.21
C GLU A 138 -32.63 3.46 -11.55
N ASN A 139 -33.82 3.89 -11.96
CA ASN A 139 -34.46 3.52 -13.23
C ASN A 139 -33.89 4.25 -14.47
N SER A 140 -32.63 4.68 -14.47
CA SER A 140 -32.00 5.33 -15.62
C SER A 140 -31.31 4.30 -16.52
N PRO A 141 -31.77 4.06 -17.76
CA PRO A 141 -31.20 3.04 -18.65
C PRO A 141 -29.81 3.39 -19.21
N ASP A 142 -29.43 4.67 -19.22
CA ASP A 142 -28.22 5.19 -19.88
C ASP A 142 -27.06 5.53 -18.95
N ALA A 143 -27.18 5.34 -17.65
CA ALA A 143 -26.08 5.59 -16.71
C ALA A 143 -25.03 4.47 -16.78
N ALA A 144 -23.80 4.82 -17.12
CA ALA A 144 -22.66 3.90 -17.03
C ALA A 144 -22.52 3.39 -15.59
N ARG A 145 -22.88 2.13 -15.35
CA ARG A 145 -22.86 1.51 -14.02
C ARG A 145 -21.48 0.96 -13.73
N PRO A 146 -20.86 1.31 -12.59
CA PRO A 146 -19.60 0.71 -12.19
C PRO A 146 -19.72 -0.80 -12.03
N THR A 147 -18.69 -1.52 -12.44
CA THR A 147 -18.56 -2.97 -12.24
C THR A 147 -18.20 -3.29 -10.79
N ILE A 148 -18.39 -4.54 -10.37
CA ILE A 148 -18.01 -4.99 -9.01
C ILE A 148 -16.54 -4.69 -8.70
N PRO A 149 -15.54 -4.97 -9.57
CA PRO A 149 -14.15 -4.58 -9.33
C PRO A 149 -13.95 -3.07 -9.14
N GLN A 150 -14.66 -2.23 -9.90
CA GLN A 150 -14.63 -0.78 -9.72
C GLN A 150 -15.20 -0.36 -8.37
N MET A 151 -16.35 -0.91 -7.97
CA MET A 151 -16.94 -0.66 -6.65
C MET A 151 -15.98 -1.09 -5.51
N GLN A 152 -15.25 -2.18 -5.67
CA GLN A 152 -14.24 -2.62 -4.68
C GLN A 152 -13.08 -1.62 -4.57
N ALA A 153 -12.61 -1.08 -5.69
CA ALA A 153 -11.58 -0.03 -5.70
C ALA A 153 -12.11 1.27 -5.05
N ASP A 154 -13.35 1.66 -5.36
CA ASP A 154 -14.01 2.82 -4.76
C ASP A 154 -14.16 2.67 -3.25
N ALA A 155 -14.50 1.47 -2.76
CA ALA A 155 -14.57 1.17 -1.34
C ALA A 155 -13.24 1.44 -0.63
N LEU A 156 -12.13 0.98 -1.19
CA LEU A 156 -10.79 1.22 -0.63
C LEU A 156 -10.43 2.71 -0.64
N THR A 157 -10.77 3.41 -1.72
CA THR A 157 -10.56 4.86 -1.83
C THR A 157 -11.37 5.62 -0.78
N LEU A 158 -12.64 5.26 -0.58
CA LEU A 158 -13.51 5.87 0.43
C LEU A 158 -12.98 5.64 1.85
N LEU A 159 -12.53 4.41 2.16
CA LEU A 159 -11.93 4.09 3.44
C LEU A 159 -10.68 4.93 3.72
N ALA A 160 -9.79 5.06 2.73
CA ALA A 160 -8.58 5.87 2.83
C ALA A 160 -8.92 7.36 3.01
N ALA A 161 -9.86 7.90 2.23
CA ALA A 161 -10.30 9.28 2.34
C ALA A 161 -10.93 9.57 3.72
N HIS A 162 -11.75 8.64 4.24
CA HIS A 162 -12.32 8.75 5.58
C HIS A 162 -11.22 8.77 6.65
N ALA A 163 -10.24 7.86 6.56
CA ALA A 163 -9.13 7.79 7.53
C ALA A 163 -8.27 9.09 7.51
N LEU A 164 -8.04 9.68 6.34
CA LEU A 164 -7.32 10.96 6.21
C LEU A 164 -8.11 12.15 6.79
N GLY A 165 -9.44 12.14 6.69
CA GLY A 165 -10.31 13.19 7.24
C GLY A 165 -10.71 12.98 8.70
N CYS A 166 -10.35 11.84 9.31
CA CYS A 166 -10.74 11.51 10.67
C CYS A 166 -9.90 12.29 11.70
N ALA A 167 -10.55 13.00 12.60
CA ALA A 167 -9.89 13.73 13.70
C ALA A 167 -9.48 12.83 14.88
N SER A 168 -9.63 11.49 14.78
CA SER A 168 -9.28 10.57 15.86
C SER A 168 -7.78 10.55 16.11
N SER A 169 -7.39 10.72 17.37
CA SER A 169 -6.00 10.65 17.81
C SER A 169 -5.40 9.24 17.75
N ASP A 170 -6.24 8.23 17.60
CA ASP A 170 -5.84 6.82 17.68
C ASP A 170 -5.28 6.29 16.34
N LEU A 171 -5.44 7.07 15.26
CA LEU A 171 -4.88 6.72 13.96
C LEU A 171 -3.48 7.33 13.79
N PRO A 172 -2.46 6.53 13.41
CA PRO A 172 -1.09 7.02 13.19
C PRO A 172 -0.94 7.84 11.89
N VAL A 173 -2.05 8.16 11.22
CA VAL A 173 -2.09 8.89 9.93
C VAL A 173 -2.30 10.40 10.08
N GLN A 174 -2.20 10.93 11.29
CA GLN A 174 -2.36 12.36 11.55
C GLN A 174 -1.36 13.20 10.73
N GLY A 175 -1.89 14.21 10.04
CA GLY A 175 -1.09 15.09 9.20
C GLY A 175 -0.73 14.53 7.81
N ALA A 176 -1.24 13.36 7.44
CA ALA A 176 -1.16 12.89 6.06
C ALA A 176 -2.04 13.79 5.17
N THR A 177 -1.45 14.35 4.12
CA THR A 177 -2.13 15.30 3.23
C THR A 177 -1.86 14.91 1.78
N VAL A 178 -2.90 14.92 0.95
CA VAL A 178 -2.76 14.79 -0.50
C VAL A 178 -2.46 16.18 -1.07
N VAL A 179 -1.29 16.34 -1.69
CA VAL A 179 -0.89 17.59 -2.31
C VAL A 179 -1.10 17.51 -3.82
N VAL A 180 -2.01 18.33 -4.32
CA VAL A 180 -2.28 18.49 -5.76
C VAL A 180 -1.71 19.84 -6.22
N ARG A 181 -0.93 19.83 -7.30
CA ARG A 181 -0.28 21.03 -7.84
C ARG A 181 -0.83 21.36 -9.19
N ILE A 182 -1.18 22.60 -9.37
CA ILE A 182 -1.68 23.15 -10.63
C ILE A 182 -1.23 24.61 -10.74
N ASP A 183 -0.88 25.05 -11.93
CA ASP A 183 -0.66 26.47 -12.19
C ASP A 183 -1.96 27.26 -12.00
N HIS A 184 -1.86 28.46 -11.40
CA HIS A 184 -3.04 29.27 -11.14
C HIS A 184 -3.76 29.67 -12.44
N ALA A 185 -3.00 30.01 -13.50
CA ALA A 185 -3.57 30.35 -14.79
C ALA A 185 -4.31 29.16 -15.40
N ASP A 186 -3.74 27.95 -15.30
CA ASP A 186 -4.38 26.70 -15.76
C ASP A 186 -5.65 26.40 -14.98
N LEU A 187 -5.63 26.60 -13.65
CA LEU A 187 -6.81 26.40 -12.81
C LEU A 187 -7.96 27.34 -13.19
N VAL A 188 -7.64 28.62 -13.49
CA VAL A 188 -8.64 29.65 -13.87
C VAL A 188 -9.17 29.39 -15.28
N ASN A 189 -8.26 29.17 -16.23
CA ASN A 189 -8.59 29.03 -17.66
C ASN A 189 -9.01 27.62 -18.08
N GLU A 190 -9.00 26.65 -17.17
CA GLU A 190 -9.30 25.23 -17.42
C GLU A 190 -8.36 24.59 -18.45
N THR A 191 -7.13 25.05 -18.53
CA THR A 191 -6.09 24.57 -19.44
C THR A 191 -5.01 23.78 -18.69
N GLY A 192 -4.11 23.12 -19.41
CA GLY A 192 -2.97 22.42 -18.82
C GLY A 192 -3.35 21.18 -18.03
N TYR A 193 -2.59 20.90 -16.98
CA TYR A 193 -2.71 19.68 -16.15
C TYR A 193 -2.30 19.96 -14.71
N ALA A 194 -2.69 19.05 -13.82
CA ALA A 194 -2.22 19.03 -12.43
C ALA A 194 -1.37 17.79 -12.15
N THR A 195 -0.52 17.86 -11.14
CA THR A 195 0.26 16.72 -10.63
C THR A 195 -0.09 16.45 -9.18
N ILE A 196 0.01 15.16 -8.77
CA ILE A 196 -0.22 14.74 -7.38
C ILE A 196 1.13 14.28 -6.83
N ASP A 197 1.55 14.83 -5.69
CA ASP A 197 2.80 14.42 -5.06
C ASP A 197 2.78 12.94 -4.71
N GLY A 198 3.83 12.22 -5.13
CA GLY A 198 3.93 10.77 -4.91
C GLY A 198 3.34 9.91 -6.03
N LEU A 199 2.71 10.51 -7.05
CA LEU A 199 2.25 9.82 -8.26
C LEU A 199 2.94 10.37 -9.50
N THR A 200 3.17 9.51 -10.49
CA THR A 200 3.87 9.89 -11.73
C THR A 200 2.90 10.46 -12.77
N GLN A 201 1.67 9.95 -12.81
CA GLN A 201 0.69 10.31 -13.83
C GLN A 201 0.05 11.68 -13.56
N PRO A 202 0.12 12.65 -14.49
CA PRO A 202 -0.62 13.89 -14.40
C PRO A 202 -2.14 13.65 -14.46
N VAL A 203 -2.90 14.58 -13.88
CA VAL A 203 -4.37 14.53 -13.88
C VAL A 203 -4.94 15.79 -14.56
N SER A 204 -6.17 15.71 -15.05
CA SER A 204 -6.85 16.87 -15.66
C SER A 204 -7.20 17.92 -14.62
N VAL A 205 -7.36 19.18 -15.08
CA VAL A 205 -7.84 20.31 -14.24
C VAL A 205 -9.19 19.99 -13.60
N ALA A 206 -10.09 19.33 -14.33
CA ALA A 206 -11.38 18.88 -13.82
C ALA A 206 -11.23 17.89 -12.65
N THR A 207 -10.25 16.99 -12.71
CA THR A 207 -9.94 16.06 -11.60
C THR A 207 -9.39 16.83 -10.40
N ALA A 208 -8.44 17.75 -10.61
CA ALA A 208 -7.90 18.59 -9.54
C ALA A 208 -9.00 19.40 -8.83
N ARG A 209 -9.95 19.98 -9.58
CA ARG A 209 -11.11 20.69 -9.01
C ARG A 209 -12.04 19.78 -8.20
N ARG A 210 -12.33 18.56 -8.68
CA ARG A 210 -13.13 17.59 -7.91
C ARG A 210 -12.45 17.23 -6.59
N MET A 211 -11.14 16.96 -6.62
CA MET A 211 -10.37 16.68 -5.40
C MET A 211 -10.40 17.85 -4.43
N ALA A 212 -10.29 19.07 -4.95
CA ALA A 212 -10.37 20.28 -4.16
C ALA A 212 -11.76 20.51 -3.52
N GLY A 213 -12.83 20.14 -4.20
CA GLY A 213 -14.22 20.29 -3.70
C GLY A 213 -14.59 19.31 -2.59
N GLY A 214 -13.91 18.17 -2.49
CA GLY A 214 -14.16 17.15 -1.47
C GLY A 214 -13.28 17.22 -0.24
N GLY A 215 -12.22 18.02 -0.27
CA GLY A 215 -11.24 18.19 0.82
C GLY A 215 -11.05 19.66 1.17
N GLY A 216 -10.55 19.94 2.36
CA GLY A 216 -10.13 21.29 2.72
C GLY A 216 -9.00 21.77 1.78
N ILE A 217 -9.25 22.81 0.99
CA ILE A 217 -8.22 23.45 0.18
C ILE A 217 -7.37 24.32 1.09
N ILE A 218 -6.09 23.98 1.24
CA ILE A 218 -5.11 24.97 1.65
C ILE A 218 -4.58 25.61 0.37
N SER A 219 -5.15 26.76 0.00
CA SER A 219 -4.61 27.55 -1.09
C SER A 219 -3.23 28.07 -0.68
N CYS A 220 -2.17 27.46 -1.20
CA CYS A 220 -0.83 27.99 -1.09
C CYS A 220 -0.53 28.76 -2.38
N VAL A 221 -0.86 30.06 -2.40
CA VAL A 221 -0.38 30.96 -3.44
C VAL A 221 1.05 31.30 -3.08
N LEU A 222 2.01 30.75 -3.82
CA LEU A 222 3.44 31.08 -3.68
C LEU A 222 3.74 32.42 -4.34
N GLY A 223 3.15 33.48 -3.81
CA GLY A 223 3.32 34.85 -4.26
C GLY A 223 3.78 35.78 -3.13
N SER A 224 4.34 36.91 -3.48
CA SER A 224 5.25 37.80 -2.77
C SER A 224 4.86 38.35 -1.40
N GLU A 225 3.75 38.01 -0.78
CA GLU A 225 3.31 38.67 0.47
C GLU A 225 2.92 37.76 1.61
N SER A 226 3.33 36.50 1.60
CA SER A 226 2.83 35.53 2.55
C SER A 226 3.91 34.96 3.45
N GLU A 227 3.57 34.84 4.70
CA GLU A 227 4.14 34.11 5.82
C GLU A 227 5.66 34.12 6.01
N VAL A 228 6.07 34.34 7.24
CA VAL A 228 7.48 34.32 7.66
C VAL A 228 8.00 32.88 7.50
N LEU A 229 8.68 32.59 6.41
CA LEU A 229 9.32 31.31 6.12
C LEU A 229 10.68 31.15 6.80
N ASP A 230 11.23 32.26 7.33
CA ASP A 230 12.50 32.30 8.03
C ASP A 230 12.29 32.73 9.49
N TRP A 231 12.50 31.79 10.40
CA TRP A 231 12.33 31.98 11.85
C TRP A 231 13.65 32.21 12.59
N GLY A 232 14.77 32.11 11.89
CA GLY A 232 16.09 32.17 12.51
C GLY A 232 16.25 31.14 13.62
N ARG A 233 16.58 31.59 14.81
CA ARG A 233 16.74 30.71 15.99
C ARG A 233 15.60 30.77 17.01
N ARG A 234 14.46 31.35 16.67
CA ARG A 234 13.32 31.43 17.60
C ARG A 234 12.63 30.09 17.83
N LYS A 235 12.62 29.22 16.83
CA LYS A 235 12.05 27.87 16.92
C LYS A 235 13.00 26.84 16.31
N ARG A 236 13.18 25.70 16.98
CA ARG A 236 14.00 24.60 16.49
C ARG A 236 13.31 23.77 15.41
N LEU A 237 12.00 23.54 15.55
CA LEU A 237 11.26 22.71 14.62
C LEU A 237 10.66 23.58 13.50
N TYR A 238 10.74 23.08 12.27
CA TYR A 238 10.07 23.67 11.13
C TYR A 238 8.55 23.69 11.35
N THR A 239 7.93 24.84 11.11
CA THR A 239 6.47 25.00 11.15
C THR A 239 5.81 24.34 9.96
N GLU A 240 4.48 24.11 10.01
CA GLU A 240 3.76 23.54 8.88
C GLU A 240 3.89 24.35 7.59
N PRO A 241 3.78 25.70 7.59
CA PRO A 241 4.06 26.50 6.39
C PRO A 241 5.49 26.31 5.84
N GLN A 242 6.49 26.23 6.72
CA GLN A 242 7.86 25.96 6.29
C GLN A 242 8.03 24.56 5.70
N LYS A 243 7.38 23.54 6.29
CA LYS A 243 7.38 22.19 5.72
C LYS A 243 6.71 22.16 4.34
N LEU A 244 5.58 22.84 4.17
CA LEU A 244 4.91 22.97 2.88
C LEU A 244 5.82 23.67 1.85
N ALA A 245 6.52 24.74 2.23
CA ALA A 245 7.48 25.42 1.37
C ALA A 245 8.68 24.51 1.01
N LEU A 246 9.15 23.68 1.96
CA LEU A 246 10.17 22.68 1.68
C LEU A 246 9.65 21.59 0.73
N VAL A 247 8.40 21.13 0.91
CA VAL A 247 7.76 20.17 0.00
C VAL A 247 7.62 20.78 -1.41
N GLU A 248 7.30 22.09 -1.48
CA GLU A 248 7.24 22.80 -2.77
C GLU A 248 8.59 22.79 -3.49
N ARG A 249 9.67 23.08 -2.79
CA ARG A 249 11.02 23.11 -3.37
C ARG A 249 11.57 21.71 -3.67
N ASP A 250 11.40 20.77 -2.73
CA ASP A 250 12.08 19.49 -2.75
C ASP A 250 11.25 18.38 -3.42
N GLY A 251 9.92 18.47 -3.40
CA GLY A 251 9.00 17.49 -3.99
C GLY A 251 8.89 16.18 -3.19
N GLY A 252 9.45 16.14 -1.97
CA GLY A 252 9.67 14.97 -1.15
C GLY A 252 11.13 14.84 -0.75
N CYS A 253 11.68 13.64 -0.64
CA CYS A 253 13.11 13.48 -0.36
C CYS A 253 13.94 14.09 -1.48
N ALA A 254 14.65 15.17 -1.18
CA ALA A 254 15.44 15.90 -2.18
C ALA A 254 16.51 15.02 -2.84
N MET A 255 16.98 13.95 -2.17
CA MET A 255 18.01 13.07 -2.69
C MET A 255 17.46 11.94 -3.56
N CYS A 256 16.47 11.17 -3.07
CA CYS A 256 15.98 9.97 -3.77
C CYS A 256 14.59 10.11 -4.37
N GLY A 257 13.81 11.16 -4.00
CA GLY A 257 12.45 11.36 -4.49
C GLY A 257 11.36 10.60 -3.70
N ALA A 258 11.68 10.01 -2.55
CA ALA A 258 10.66 9.40 -1.70
C ALA A 258 9.56 10.40 -1.36
N PRO A 259 8.29 9.99 -1.27
CA PRO A 259 7.15 10.87 -1.03
C PRO A 259 7.32 11.75 0.21
N PRO A 260 6.69 12.93 0.27
CA PRO A 260 6.77 13.84 1.43
C PRO A 260 6.42 13.18 2.76
N SER A 261 5.46 12.25 2.77
CA SER A 261 5.04 11.47 3.95
C SER A 261 6.19 10.64 4.57
N HIS A 262 7.21 10.30 3.79
CA HIS A 262 8.38 9.52 4.25
C HIS A 262 9.58 10.42 4.59
N THR A 263 9.39 11.73 4.68
CA THR A 263 10.48 12.68 4.87
C THR A 263 10.37 13.46 6.17
N LYS A 264 11.53 13.93 6.62
CA LYS A 264 11.66 14.87 7.73
C LYS A 264 12.45 16.08 7.27
N ALA A 265 12.13 17.26 7.81
CA ALA A 265 12.93 18.46 7.57
C ALA A 265 14.24 18.36 8.35
N HIS A 266 15.35 18.40 7.62
CA HIS A 266 16.70 18.31 8.12
C HIS A 266 17.40 19.67 8.04
N HIS A 267 18.13 20.08 9.12
CA HIS A 267 18.94 21.28 9.13
C HIS A 267 20.31 20.99 8.51
N LEU A 268 20.73 21.72 7.50
CA LEU A 268 22.07 21.61 6.90
C LEU A 268 23.15 21.98 7.92
N ARG A 269 23.04 23.17 8.51
CA ARG A 269 23.81 23.61 9.67
C ARG A 269 23.04 23.20 10.92
N TRP A 270 23.62 22.35 11.73
CA TRP A 270 22.92 21.77 12.88
C TRP A 270 22.49 22.83 13.90
N TRP A 271 21.28 22.72 14.40
CA TRP A 271 20.73 23.64 15.37
C TRP A 271 21.60 23.79 16.62
N ALA A 272 22.04 22.70 17.21
CA ALA A 272 22.81 22.69 18.47
C ALA A 272 24.30 22.94 18.23
N ARG A 273 24.90 22.24 17.26
CA ARG A 273 26.34 22.25 17.04
C ARG A 273 26.82 23.53 16.30
N ASP A 274 26.08 23.94 15.29
CA ASP A 274 26.54 24.96 14.32
C ASP A 274 25.73 26.26 14.43
N ALA A 275 24.87 26.39 15.45
CA ALA A 275 23.94 27.49 15.61
C ALA A 275 23.10 27.76 14.32
N GLY A 276 22.69 26.68 13.61
CA GLY A 276 21.93 26.80 12.36
C GLY A 276 20.53 27.36 12.58
N PRO A 277 20.05 28.25 11.71
CA PRO A 277 18.69 28.80 11.79
C PRO A 277 17.65 27.78 11.30
N THR A 278 16.38 28.00 11.67
CA THR A 278 15.23 27.25 11.11
C THR A 278 14.61 28.06 9.97
N ASP A 279 15.36 28.17 8.88
CA ASP A 279 15.01 28.91 7.68
C ASP A 279 15.00 27.97 6.47
N LEU A 280 14.28 28.33 5.41
CA LEU A 280 14.24 27.49 4.19
C LEU A 280 15.62 27.28 3.57
N SER A 281 16.50 28.29 3.68
CA SER A 281 17.90 28.21 3.21
C SER A 281 18.75 27.20 3.97
N ASN A 282 18.35 26.83 5.17
CA ASN A 282 19.03 25.85 6.03
C ASN A 282 18.25 24.55 6.20
N GLY A 283 17.14 24.37 5.49
CA GLY A 283 16.28 23.18 5.57
C GLY A 283 16.29 22.36 4.29
N VAL A 284 16.15 21.03 4.40
CA VAL A 284 15.97 20.13 3.27
C VAL A 284 15.12 18.92 3.71
N LEU A 285 14.27 18.41 2.83
CA LEU A 285 13.51 17.21 3.10
C LEU A 285 14.35 15.95 2.75
N LEU A 286 14.51 15.06 3.71
CA LEU A 286 15.20 13.79 3.54
C LEU A 286 14.38 12.64 4.15
N CYS A 287 14.33 11.50 3.45
CA CYS A 287 13.89 10.24 4.06
C CYS A 287 14.97 9.70 5.00
N GLU A 288 14.62 8.75 5.85
CA GLU A 288 15.51 8.19 6.87
C GLU A 288 16.83 7.66 6.26
N SER A 289 16.74 6.88 5.19
CA SER A 289 17.93 6.32 4.51
C SER A 289 18.85 7.39 3.94
N CYS A 290 18.29 8.45 3.34
CA CYS A 290 19.09 9.55 2.79
C CYS A 290 19.65 10.44 3.90
N HIS A 291 18.93 10.61 5.00
CA HIS A 291 19.41 11.31 6.19
C HIS A 291 20.67 10.63 6.77
N HIS A 292 20.63 9.30 6.95
CA HIS A 292 21.82 8.52 7.36
C HIS A 292 22.97 8.66 6.36
N ARG A 293 22.68 8.65 5.06
CA ARG A 293 23.72 8.81 4.02
C ARG A 293 24.44 10.15 4.14
N ILE A 294 23.76 11.23 4.49
CA ILE A 294 24.38 12.54 4.74
C ILE A 294 25.29 12.47 5.97
N HIS A 295 24.80 11.88 7.07
CA HIS A 295 25.54 11.87 8.34
C HIS A 295 26.70 10.90 8.37
N ASP A 296 26.51 9.68 7.84
CA ASP A 296 27.42 8.57 8.04
C ASP A 296 28.37 8.36 6.86
N ASN A 297 27.99 8.82 5.65
CA ASN A 297 28.71 8.52 4.42
C ASN A 297 29.37 9.77 3.76
N GLY A 298 29.40 10.90 4.45
CA GLY A 298 30.16 12.08 4.03
C GLY A 298 29.60 12.82 2.79
N TRP A 299 28.31 12.72 2.53
CA TRP A 299 27.64 13.54 1.53
C TRP A 299 27.41 14.94 2.06
N ASP A 300 27.65 15.97 1.23
CA ASP A 300 27.33 17.36 1.55
C ASP A 300 26.12 17.85 0.75
N ILE A 301 25.45 18.88 1.27
CA ILE A 301 24.29 19.51 0.62
C ILE A 301 24.58 21.00 0.45
N ARG A 302 24.25 21.53 -0.73
CA ARG A 302 24.23 22.98 -1.01
C ARG A 302 22.87 23.40 -1.52
N ILE A 303 22.38 24.54 -1.03
CA ILE A 303 21.18 25.20 -1.54
C ILE A 303 21.64 26.46 -2.27
N ALA A 304 21.24 26.59 -3.54
CA ALA A 304 21.55 27.74 -4.39
C ALA A 304 20.27 28.47 -4.78
N GLY A 305 20.20 29.76 -4.51
CA GLY A 305 19.01 30.61 -4.68
C GLY A 305 18.24 30.82 -3.37
N ALA A 306 17.03 31.31 -3.44
CA ALA A 306 16.20 31.66 -2.28
C ALA A 306 14.78 31.11 -2.42
N GLY A 307 14.12 30.89 -1.26
CA GLY A 307 12.74 30.46 -1.18
C GLY A 307 12.49 29.10 -1.81
N THR A 308 11.29 28.91 -2.35
CA THR A 308 10.85 27.65 -2.98
C THR A 308 11.45 27.40 -4.36
N ARG A 309 12.07 28.41 -4.98
CA ARG A 309 12.77 28.27 -6.28
C ARG A 309 14.25 27.93 -6.13
N ALA A 310 14.77 27.87 -4.91
CA ALA A 310 16.16 27.46 -4.67
C ALA A 310 16.41 26.03 -5.15
N LYS A 311 17.60 25.78 -5.68
CA LYS A 311 18.05 24.45 -6.16
C LYS A 311 18.87 23.77 -5.09
N VAL A 312 18.57 22.51 -4.83
CA VAL A 312 19.29 21.66 -3.87
C VAL A 312 20.29 20.81 -4.62
N TRP A 313 21.54 20.85 -4.18
CA TRP A 313 22.64 20.10 -4.78
C TRP A 313 23.25 19.16 -3.76
N PHE A 314 23.50 17.93 -4.16
CA PHE A 314 24.19 16.92 -3.37
C PHE A 314 25.63 16.72 -3.90
N LEU A 315 26.60 16.82 -3.02
CA LEU A 315 28.01 16.61 -3.35
C LEU A 315 28.45 15.26 -2.81
N PRO A 316 28.79 14.30 -3.68
CA PRO A 316 29.25 12.99 -3.24
C PRO A 316 30.61 13.10 -2.51
N PRO A 317 30.91 12.19 -1.58
CA PRO A 317 32.26 12.10 -1.00
C PRO A 317 33.25 11.60 -2.04
N ALA A 318 34.55 11.90 -1.83
CA ALA A 318 35.59 11.61 -2.81
C ALA A 318 35.75 10.10 -3.16
N HIS A 319 35.36 9.21 -2.24
CA HIS A 319 35.39 7.77 -2.50
C HIS A 319 34.24 7.28 -3.42
N VAL A 320 33.17 8.08 -3.59
CA VAL A 320 32.06 7.83 -4.52
C VAL A 320 32.30 8.52 -5.86
N ASP A 321 32.85 9.72 -5.83
CA ASP A 321 33.20 10.53 -7.00
C ASP A 321 34.37 11.43 -6.64
N ALA A 322 35.57 11.14 -7.19
CA ALA A 322 36.79 11.86 -6.89
C ALA A 322 36.66 13.37 -7.22
N ALA A 323 35.92 13.72 -8.25
CA ALA A 323 35.68 15.11 -8.65
C ALA A 323 34.64 15.80 -7.79
N ARG A 324 33.88 15.04 -6.98
CA ARG A 324 32.76 15.51 -6.16
C ARG A 324 31.73 16.32 -6.96
N THR A 325 31.43 15.85 -8.17
CA THR A 325 30.52 16.53 -9.11
C THR A 325 29.15 16.74 -8.47
N PRO A 326 28.68 17.99 -8.35
CA PRO A 326 27.39 18.30 -7.76
C PRO A 326 26.24 17.64 -8.53
N ARG A 327 25.33 16.96 -7.84
CA ARG A 327 24.17 16.32 -8.41
C ARG A 327 22.92 17.11 -8.02
N LEU A 328 22.15 17.55 -9.01
CA LEU A 328 20.91 18.27 -8.77
C LEU A 328 19.90 17.36 -8.08
N GLY A 329 19.33 17.82 -6.99
CA GLY A 329 18.29 17.17 -6.21
C GLY A 329 16.98 17.94 -6.23
N GLY A 330 16.04 17.49 -5.40
CA GLY A 330 14.74 18.12 -5.27
C GLY A 330 13.90 18.04 -6.55
N ARG A 331 12.85 18.83 -6.58
CA ARG A 331 11.92 18.89 -7.71
C ARG A 331 12.60 19.41 -8.98
N ALA A 332 13.52 20.36 -8.86
CA ALA A 332 14.19 20.99 -10.00
C ALA A 332 14.87 20.01 -10.97
N ARG A 333 15.19 18.78 -10.54
CA ARG A 333 15.74 17.74 -11.44
C ARG A 333 14.72 17.19 -12.44
N PHE A 334 13.43 17.43 -12.24
CA PHE A 334 12.32 17.00 -13.12
C PHE A 334 11.73 18.14 -13.93
N ASP A 335 12.26 19.36 -13.81
CA ASP A 335 11.82 20.51 -14.59
C ASP A 335 12.17 20.28 -16.06
N TYR A 336 11.14 20.19 -16.90
CA TYR A 336 11.28 20.01 -18.36
C TYR A 336 11.34 21.33 -19.12
N ALA A 337 10.88 22.43 -18.52
CA ALA A 337 10.96 23.74 -19.12
C ALA A 337 12.38 24.33 -18.99
N ALA A 338 12.99 24.61 -20.11
CA ALA A 338 14.27 25.31 -20.20
C ALA A 338 14.13 26.82 -19.91
#